data_c64203268eab5bd4b9b508369f0ec843
#
_entry.id   c64203268eab5bd4b9b508369f0ec843
#
_cell.length_a   1.000
_cell.length_b   1.000
_cell.length_c   1.000
_cell.angle_alpha   90.00
_cell.angle_beta   90.00
_cell.angle_gamma   90.00
#
_symmetry.space_group_name_H-M   'P 1'
#
loop_
_entity.id
_entity.type
_entity.pdbx_description
1 polymer ?
#
loop_
_entity_poly.entity_id
_entity_poly.type
_entity_poly.pdbx_seq_one_letter_code
_entity_poly.pdbx_strand_id
1 'polypeptide(L)'
;MNEAQRRTAEGILLTDEYEITMAQLYYRMGLHEKLAQFDHFFRRYPNYDTHQAGFCVNAGLEWLLDWMRDAHFREEDLNYLRAQTGAAGTRLFADDFVDYLARNGTFDAISMRAIPEGRVVHPNVPLTVVQGPMLVAQLLETALLNQLNYQTLIATKAARIHDSGR
;
A
#
# COMPACT_ATOMS: atom_id res chain seq x y z
N MET A 1 -11.27 -1.06 -19.65
CA MET A 1 -9.97 -0.48 -19.28
C MET A 1 -8.95 -1.02 -20.29
N ASN A 2 -8.21 -0.17 -20.97
CA ASN A 2 -7.16 -0.62 -21.88
C ASN A 2 -5.90 -1.02 -21.07
N GLU A 3 -4.91 -1.64 -21.72
CA GLU A 3 -3.72 -2.16 -21.04
C GLU A 3 -2.91 -1.05 -20.32
N ALA A 4 -2.79 0.14 -20.93
CA ALA A 4 -2.10 1.27 -20.32
C ALA A 4 -2.82 1.76 -19.04
N GLN A 5 -4.16 1.86 -19.09
CA GLN A 5 -4.96 2.21 -17.90
C GLN A 5 -4.86 1.15 -16.80
N ARG A 6 -4.80 -0.13 -17.17
CA ARG A 6 -4.59 -1.22 -16.23
C ARG A 6 -3.22 -1.14 -15.57
N ARG A 7 -2.17 -0.92 -16.35
CA ARG A 7 -0.81 -0.74 -15.83
C ARG A 7 -0.69 0.41 -14.84
N THR A 8 -1.37 1.53 -15.13
CA THR A 8 -1.40 2.69 -14.21
C THR A 8 -2.13 2.35 -12.91
N ALA A 9 -3.26 1.65 -13.00
CA ALA A 9 -4.07 1.29 -11.83
C ALA A 9 -3.47 0.15 -10.98
N GLU A 10 -2.62 -0.68 -11.56
CA GLU A 10 -2.03 -1.86 -10.90
C GLU A 10 -0.50 -1.74 -10.73
N GLY A 11 0.11 -0.61 -11.16
CA GLY A 11 1.55 -0.38 -11.08
C GLY A 11 2.00 0.13 -9.71
N ILE A 12 3.33 0.26 -9.54
CA ILE A 12 3.93 0.75 -8.28
C ILE A 12 3.55 2.19 -7.94
N LEU A 13 3.10 2.97 -8.95
CA LEU A 13 2.54 4.30 -8.74
C LEU A 13 1.08 4.29 -8.25
N LEU A 14 0.52 3.13 -7.88
CA LEU A 14 -0.66 3.05 -7.01
C LEU A 14 -0.27 3.46 -5.58
N THR A 15 0.10 4.72 -5.45
CA THR A 15 0.58 5.33 -4.20
C THR A 15 0.19 6.80 -4.16
N ASP A 16 0.11 7.38 -2.99
CA ASP A 16 -0.10 8.81 -2.83
C ASP A 16 1.21 9.57 -3.12
N GLU A 17 1.12 10.73 -3.77
CA GLU A 17 2.30 11.52 -4.15
C GLU A 17 3.18 11.88 -2.93
N TYR A 18 2.57 12.13 -1.76
CA TYR A 18 3.34 12.43 -0.56
C TYR A 18 4.25 11.29 -0.12
N GLU A 19 3.91 10.04 -0.40
CA GLU A 19 4.76 8.89 -0.07
C GLU A 19 6.06 8.91 -0.87
N ILE A 20 5.99 9.29 -2.16
CA ILE A 20 7.18 9.40 -3.01
C ILE A 20 8.03 10.60 -2.57
N THR A 21 7.41 11.74 -2.21
CA THR A 21 8.15 12.90 -1.70
C THR A 21 8.81 12.61 -0.35
N MET A 22 8.14 11.87 0.54
CA MET A 22 8.75 11.39 1.80
C MET A 22 9.87 10.39 1.53
N ALA A 23 9.71 9.48 0.58
CA ALA A 23 10.76 8.54 0.17
C ALA A 23 12.02 9.29 -0.31
N GLN A 24 11.86 10.37 -1.10
CA GLN A 24 12.98 11.23 -1.49
C GLN A 24 13.64 11.91 -0.29
N LEU A 25 12.84 12.37 0.70
CA LEU A 25 13.39 12.94 1.93
C LEU A 25 14.23 11.91 2.68
N TYR A 26 13.74 10.68 2.84
CA TYR A 26 14.50 9.60 3.48
C TYR A 26 15.80 9.29 2.73
N TYR A 27 15.75 9.28 1.39
CA TYR A 27 16.93 9.09 0.56
C TYR A 27 17.98 10.19 0.81
N ARG A 28 17.59 11.46 0.75
CA ARG A 28 18.48 12.60 0.99
C ARG A 28 19.08 12.64 2.40
N MET A 29 18.35 12.14 3.39
CA MET A 29 18.81 12.06 4.78
C MET A 29 19.61 10.81 5.10
N GLY A 30 19.82 9.89 4.14
CA GLY A 30 20.50 8.61 4.37
C GLY A 30 19.72 7.66 5.28
N LEU A 31 18.38 7.81 5.35
CA LEU A 31 17.50 6.98 6.18
C LEU A 31 16.81 5.86 5.39
N HIS A 32 16.90 5.87 4.07
CA HIS A 32 16.14 5.04 3.16
C HIS A 32 16.37 3.52 3.37
N GLU A 33 17.57 3.12 3.80
CA GLU A 33 17.92 1.72 4.06
C GLU A 33 17.80 1.32 5.54
N LYS A 34 17.44 2.25 6.44
CA LYS A 34 17.23 1.91 7.84
C LYS A 34 16.06 0.95 7.98
N LEU A 35 16.24 -0.09 8.79
CA LEU A 35 15.16 -1.01 9.11
C LEU A 35 14.04 -0.26 9.84
N ALA A 36 12.84 -0.37 9.31
CA ALA A 36 11.61 0.17 9.88
C ALA A 36 10.56 -0.92 10.05
N GLN A 37 9.64 -0.71 10.97
CA GLN A 37 8.44 -1.52 11.13
C GLN A 37 7.22 -0.64 11.10
N PHE A 38 6.20 -1.07 10.37
CA PHE A 38 4.90 -0.45 10.29
C PHE A 38 3.81 -1.46 10.63
N ASP A 39 2.83 -1.02 11.40
CA ASP A 39 1.69 -1.84 11.81
C ASP A 39 0.43 -1.33 11.11
N HIS A 40 -0.21 -2.20 10.34
CA HIS A 40 -1.50 -1.93 9.72
C HIS A 40 -2.63 -2.38 10.63
N PHE A 41 -3.61 -1.50 10.82
CA PHE A 41 -4.86 -1.77 11.55
C PHE A 41 -5.96 -0.82 11.08
N PHE A 42 -7.22 -1.20 11.24
CA PHE A 42 -8.33 -0.27 11.06
C PHE A 42 -8.81 0.29 12.40
N ARG A 43 -9.37 1.50 12.37
CA ARG A 43 -9.69 2.26 13.59
C ARG A 43 -11.09 2.04 14.11
N ARG A 44 -12.06 1.72 13.23
CA ARG A 44 -13.48 1.60 13.56
C ARG A 44 -14.10 0.50 12.72
N TYR A 45 -15.16 -0.11 13.26
CA TYR A 45 -15.99 -0.98 12.46
C TYR A 45 -16.70 -0.22 11.34
N PRO A 46 -17.04 -0.89 10.22
CA PRO A 46 -17.92 -0.32 9.22
C PRO A 46 -19.22 0.16 9.84
N ASN A 47 -19.65 1.37 9.50
CA ASN A 47 -20.90 1.97 9.93
C ASN A 47 -21.90 1.89 8.77
N TYR A 48 -23.09 1.36 9.06
CA TYR A 48 -24.20 1.21 8.11
C TYR A 48 -25.40 2.11 8.48
N ASP A 49 -25.14 3.28 9.03
CA ASP A 49 -26.11 4.30 9.49
C ASP A 49 -27.01 3.85 10.64
N THR A 50 -27.64 2.69 10.54
CA THR A 50 -28.52 2.12 11.56
C THR A 50 -27.80 1.28 12.61
N HIS A 51 -26.62 0.78 12.29
CA HIS A 51 -25.81 -0.08 13.17
C HIS A 51 -24.37 -0.18 12.70
N GLN A 52 -23.47 -0.57 13.60
CA GLN A 52 -22.09 -0.90 13.27
C GLN A 52 -21.93 -2.41 13.08
N ALA A 53 -20.99 -2.82 12.24
CA ALA A 53 -20.56 -4.21 12.21
C ALA A 53 -19.91 -4.56 13.56
N GLY A 54 -20.31 -5.64 14.20
CA GLY A 54 -19.71 -6.08 15.47
C GLY A 54 -18.36 -6.81 15.29
N PHE A 55 -17.96 -7.09 14.05
CA PHE A 55 -16.72 -7.77 13.66
C PHE A 55 -16.33 -7.39 12.23
N CYS A 56 -15.10 -7.71 11.84
CA CYS A 56 -14.67 -7.72 10.44
C CYS A 56 -14.07 -9.08 10.09
N VAL A 57 -14.14 -9.44 8.81
CA VAL A 57 -13.48 -10.64 8.25
C VAL A 57 -12.27 -10.19 7.47
N ASN A 58 -11.07 -10.57 7.93
CA ASN A 58 -9.82 -10.20 7.27
C ASN A 58 -9.73 -10.81 5.87
N ALA A 59 -9.41 -10.00 4.86
CA ALA A 59 -9.27 -10.42 3.47
C ALA A 59 -8.39 -9.45 2.66
N GLY A 60 -7.87 -9.91 1.51
CA GLY A 60 -7.08 -9.09 0.58
C GLY A 60 -5.58 -9.34 0.62
N LEU A 61 -5.10 -10.22 1.51
CA LEU A 61 -3.67 -10.49 1.67
C LEU A 61 -3.06 -11.16 0.44
N GLU A 62 -3.75 -12.13 -0.16
CA GLU A 62 -3.27 -12.83 -1.36
C GLU A 62 -3.09 -11.85 -2.53
N TRP A 63 -4.07 -10.96 -2.74
CA TRP A 63 -4.00 -9.91 -3.76
C TRP A 63 -2.84 -8.94 -3.54
N LEU A 64 -2.61 -8.56 -2.31
CA LEU A 64 -1.48 -7.70 -1.95
C LEU A 64 -0.15 -8.38 -2.25
N LEU A 65 0.01 -9.64 -1.85
CA LEU A 65 1.24 -10.39 -2.06
C LEU A 65 1.52 -10.63 -3.55
N ASP A 66 0.48 -10.90 -4.36
CA ASP A 66 0.62 -11.03 -5.81
C ASP A 66 1.03 -9.71 -6.45
N TRP A 67 0.41 -8.59 -6.03
CA TRP A 67 0.79 -7.26 -6.48
C TRP A 67 2.24 -6.93 -6.10
N MET A 68 2.65 -7.17 -4.85
CA MET A 68 4.02 -6.89 -4.37
C MET A 68 5.08 -7.65 -5.15
N ARG A 69 4.78 -8.86 -5.61
CA ARG A 69 5.71 -9.70 -6.38
C ARG A 69 6.06 -9.09 -7.73
N ASP A 70 5.11 -8.42 -8.36
CA ASP A 70 5.24 -7.87 -9.70
C ASP A 70 5.53 -6.36 -9.71
N ALA A 71 5.30 -5.67 -8.58
CA ALA A 71 5.44 -4.22 -8.49
C ALA A 71 6.91 -3.78 -8.54
N HIS A 72 7.24 -2.96 -9.53
CA HIS A 72 8.53 -2.32 -9.71
C HIS A 72 8.37 -1.04 -10.54
N PHE A 73 9.31 -0.12 -10.44
CA PHE A 73 9.33 1.09 -11.25
C PHE A 73 9.76 0.75 -12.67
N ARG A 74 8.84 0.91 -13.63
CA ARG A 74 9.10 0.77 -15.06
C ARG A 74 9.67 2.06 -15.62
N GLU A 75 10.25 2.01 -16.82
CA GLU A 75 10.82 3.19 -17.48
C GLU A 75 9.78 4.33 -17.64
N GLU A 76 8.53 3.98 -17.89
CA GLU A 76 7.43 4.94 -18.00
C GLU A 76 7.15 5.66 -16.66
N ASP A 77 7.20 4.94 -15.54
CA ASP A 77 7.01 5.47 -14.20
C ASP A 77 8.16 6.42 -13.82
N LEU A 78 9.39 6.00 -14.12
CA LEU A 78 10.59 6.81 -13.87
C LEU A 78 10.58 8.10 -14.70
N ASN A 79 10.19 8.02 -15.97
CA ASN A 79 10.06 9.19 -16.85
C ASN A 79 8.95 10.13 -16.36
N TYR A 80 7.83 9.57 -15.88
CA TYR A 80 6.79 10.37 -15.25
C TYR A 80 7.33 11.14 -14.03
N LEU A 81 8.06 10.47 -13.12
CA LEU A 81 8.65 11.12 -11.95
C LEU A 81 9.67 12.21 -12.34
N ARG A 82 10.54 11.94 -13.33
CA ARG A 82 11.51 12.94 -13.82
C ARG A 82 10.84 14.18 -14.43
N ALA A 83 9.65 14.03 -14.99
CA ALA A 83 8.89 15.12 -15.59
C ALA A 83 8.13 15.97 -14.57
N GLN A 84 7.96 15.51 -13.31
CA GLN A 84 7.21 16.23 -12.31
C GLN A 84 7.92 17.51 -11.87
N THR A 85 7.14 18.59 -11.78
CA THR A 85 7.64 19.91 -11.34
C THR A 85 6.82 20.42 -10.17
N GLY A 86 7.48 21.03 -9.20
CA GLY A 86 6.83 21.73 -8.11
C GLY A 86 6.28 23.10 -8.54
N ALA A 87 5.63 23.80 -7.61
CA ALA A 87 4.99 25.10 -7.85
C ALA A 87 5.92 26.18 -8.42
N ALA A 88 7.23 26.08 -8.16
CA ALA A 88 8.24 27.00 -8.69
C ALA A 88 8.80 26.61 -10.07
N GLY A 89 8.23 25.60 -10.74
CA GLY A 89 8.71 25.09 -12.02
C GLY A 89 10.03 24.31 -11.93
N THR A 90 10.56 24.05 -10.74
CA THR A 90 11.72 23.22 -10.52
C THR A 90 11.31 21.74 -10.46
N ARG A 91 12.20 20.83 -10.85
CA ARG A 91 11.94 19.40 -10.74
C ARG A 91 11.61 19.00 -9.30
N LEU A 92 10.56 18.22 -9.14
CA LEU A 92 10.11 17.72 -7.84
C LEU A 92 11.04 16.60 -7.33
N PHE A 93 11.43 15.69 -8.21
CA PHE A 93 12.27 14.55 -7.89
C PHE A 93 13.67 14.71 -8.52
N ALA A 94 14.70 14.43 -7.73
CA ALA A 94 16.09 14.48 -8.16
C ALA A 94 16.45 13.23 -8.99
N ASP A 95 17.32 13.38 -9.99
CA ASP A 95 17.67 12.28 -10.89
C ASP A 95 18.32 11.10 -10.15
N ASP A 96 19.20 11.36 -9.19
CA ASP A 96 19.85 10.33 -8.36
C ASP A 96 18.86 9.52 -7.50
N PHE A 97 17.82 10.16 -6.99
CA PHE A 97 16.73 9.49 -6.28
C PHE A 97 15.91 8.61 -7.24
N VAL A 98 15.55 9.11 -8.42
CA VAL A 98 14.81 8.32 -9.42
C VAL A 98 15.65 7.14 -9.90
N ASP A 99 16.96 7.32 -10.08
CA ASP A 99 17.89 6.24 -10.39
C ASP A 99 18.03 5.20 -9.25
N TYR A 100 17.90 5.64 -8.00
CA TYR A 100 17.81 4.73 -6.85
C TYR A 100 16.54 3.89 -6.89
N LEU A 101 15.37 4.50 -7.16
CA LEU A 101 14.10 3.79 -7.32
C LEU A 101 14.15 2.75 -8.44
N ALA A 102 14.79 3.08 -9.57
CA ALA A 102 14.95 2.16 -10.69
C ALA A 102 15.69 0.86 -10.30
N ARG A 103 16.62 0.94 -9.36
CA ARG A 103 17.44 -0.20 -8.94
C ARG A 103 16.89 -0.95 -7.72
N ASN A 104 16.21 -0.24 -6.83
CA ASN A 104 15.85 -0.75 -5.49
C ASN A 104 14.36 -0.65 -5.18
N GLY A 105 13.56 -0.09 -6.08
CA GLY A 105 12.13 0.12 -5.89
C GLY A 105 11.31 -1.15 -6.13
N THR A 106 11.60 -2.22 -5.41
CA THR A 106 10.82 -3.46 -5.35
C THR A 106 10.50 -3.80 -3.89
N PHE A 107 9.59 -4.74 -3.67
CA PHE A 107 9.22 -5.17 -2.33
C PHE A 107 9.94 -6.44 -1.85
N ASP A 108 10.99 -6.89 -2.56
CA ASP A 108 11.74 -8.11 -2.23
C ASP A 108 12.38 -8.09 -0.84
N ALA A 109 12.75 -6.90 -0.36
CA ALA A 109 13.36 -6.71 0.96
C ALA A 109 12.34 -6.61 2.11
N ILE A 110 11.03 -6.70 1.82
CA ILE A 110 9.97 -6.62 2.81
C ILE A 110 9.70 -7.99 3.43
N SER A 111 9.71 -8.02 4.76
CA SER A 111 9.18 -9.12 5.56
C SER A 111 7.82 -8.73 6.09
N MET A 112 6.84 -9.61 5.94
CA MET A 112 5.46 -9.36 6.36
C MET A 112 4.95 -10.48 7.26
N ARG A 113 4.27 -10.11 8.36
CA ARG A 113 3.48 -11.00 9.19
C ARG A 113 2.06 -10.49 9.20
N ALA A 114 1.09 -11.36 8.94
CA ALA A 114 -0.32 -10.97 8.85
C ALA A 114 -1.22 -12.00 9.53
N ILE A 115 -2.38 -11.53 9.99
CA ILE A 115 -3.47 -12.42 10.39
C ILE A 115 -3.99 -13.11 9.13
N PRO A 116 -4.17 -14.45 9.14
CA PRO A 116 -4.70 -15.17 7.97
C PRO A 116 -6.06 -14.65 7.51
N GLU A 117 -6.32 -14.72 6.22
CA GLU A 117 -7.62 -14.40 5.66
C GLU A 117 -8.73 -15.29 6.23
N GLY A 118 -9.96 -14.78 6.24
CA GLY A 118 -11.12 -15.45 6.81
C GLY A 118 -11.22 -15.38 8.33
N ARG A 119 -10.23 -14.82 9.03
CA ARG A 119 -10.28 -14.63 10.49
C ARG A 119 -11.11 -13.41 10.85
N VAL A 120 -11.86 -13.55 11.93
CA VAL A 120 -12.55 -12.41 12.55
C VAL A 120 -11.52 -11.52 13.24
N VAL A 121 -11.59 -10.23 12.93
CA VAL A 121 -10.66 -9.20 13.42
C VAL A 121 -11.42 -8.00 13.97
N HIS A 122 -10.73 -7.22 14.79
CA HIS A 122 -11.29 -6.08 15.53
C HIS A 122 -10.46 -4.81 15.33
N PRO A 123 -11.03 -3.61 15.55
CA PRO A 123 -10.30 -2.35 15.42
C PRO A 123 -9.12 -2.27 16.40
N ASN A 124 -8.12 -1.45 16.04
CA ASN A 124 -6.97 -1.11 16.87
C ASN A 124 -6.10 -2.31 17.28
N VAL A 125 -6.16 -3.39 16.51
CA VAL A 125 -5.27 -4.55 16.63
C VAL A 125 -4.45 -4.66 15.36
N PRO A 126 -3.11 -4.82 15.43
CA PRO A 126 -2.29 -5.01 14.24
C PRO A 126 -2.75 -6.24 13.44
N LEU A 127 -3.17 -6.02 12.21
CA LEU A 127 -3.57 -7.08 11.27
C LEU A 127 -2.40 -7.54 10.42
N THR A 128 -1.53 -6.60 10.09
CA THR A 128 -0.34 -6.82 9.28
C THR A 128 0.81 -6.02 9.86
N VAL A 129 1.95 -6.65 10.02
CA VAL A 129 3.20 -6.03 10.45
C VAL A 129 4.19 -6.12 9.29
N VAL A 130 4.62 -4.97 8.78
CA VAL A 130 5.56 -4.83 7.66
C VAL A 130 6.92 -4.41 8.20
N GLN A 131 7.97 -5.12 7.84
CA GLN A 131 9.36 -4.79 8.21
C GLN A 131 10.23 -4.76 6.96
N GLY A 132 11.10 -3.76 6.87
CA GLY A 132 12.04 -3.62 5.76
C GLY A 132 12.74 -2.28 5.72
N PRO A 133 13.48 -1.98 4.64
CA PRO A 133 14.05 -0.65 4.44
C PRO A 133 12.97 0.43 4.50
N MET A 134 13.22 1.49 5.24
CA MET A 134 12.22 2.54 5.54
C MET A 134 11.53 3.07 4.28
N LEU A 135 12.30 3.35 3.23
CA LEU A 135 11.77 3.89 1.98
C LEU A 135 10.77 2.93 1.33
N VAL A 136 11.16 1.68 1.17
CA VAL A 136 10.33 0.67 0.49
C VAL A 136 9.12 0.29 1.35
N ALA A 137 9.31 0.17 2.65
CA ALA A 137 8.22 -0.13 3.58
C ALA A 137 7.17 1.00 3.61
N GLN A 138 7.60 2.27 3.47
CA GLN A 138 6.70 3.43 3.36
C GLN A 138 5.90 3.40 2.06
N LEU A 139 6.52 3.11 0.92
CA LEU A 139 5.84 3.06 -0.40
C LEU A 139 4.75 1.99 -0.49
N LEU A 140 4.75 1.02 0.41
CA LEU A 140 3.72 -0.01 0.45
C LEU A 140 2.39 0.47 1.02
N GLU A 141 2.36 1.58 1.75
CA GLU A 141 1.21 2.03 2.56
C GLU A 141 -0.09 2.09 1.75
N THR A 142 -0.15 2.87 0.68
CA THR A 142 -1.39 3.07 -0.08
C THR A 142 -1.91 1.76 -0.68
N ALA A 143 -1.06 0.96 -1.30
CA ALA A 143 -1.46 -0.32 -1.89
C ALA A 143 -1.97 -1.29 -0.82
N LEU A 144 -1.27 -1.39 0.31
CA LEU A 144 -1.65 -2.22 1.45
C LEU A 144 -3.02 -1.80 2.01
N LEU A 145 -3.21 -0.52 2.28
CA LEU A 145 -4.48 0.00 2.82
C LEU A 145 -5.63 -0.22 1.84
N ASN A 146 -5.41 0.03 0.56
CA ASN A 146 -6.43 -0.15 -0.47
C ASN A 146 -6.85 -1.62 -0.59
N GLN A 147 -5.89 -2.52 -0.72
CA GLN A 147 -6.16 -3.95 -0.90
C GLN A 147 -6.82 -4.56 0.36
N LEU A 148 -6.21 -4.39 1.53
CA LEU A 148 -6.69 -5.06 2.73
C LEU A 148 -7.98 -4.45 3.28
N ASN A 149 -8.11 -3.12 3.33
CA ASN A 149 -9.30 -2.49 3.91
C ASN A 149 -10.52 -2.70 3.02
N TYR A 150 -10.40 -2.57 1.71
CA TYR A 150 -11.52 -2.77 0.79
C TYR A 150 -12.00 -4.22 0.80
N GLN A 151 -11.11 -5.19 0.67
CA GLN A 151 -11.46 -6.61 0.66
C GLN A 151 -12.04 -7.05 2.01
N THR A 152 -11.49 -6.57 3.13
CA THR A 152 -12.02 -6.81 4.47
C THR A 152 -13.44 -6.24 4.61
N LEU A 153 -13.70 -5.04 4.07
CA LEU A 153 -15.04 -4.45 4.08
C LEU A 153 -16.04 -5.31 3.30
N ILE A 154 -15.68 -5.76 2.11
CA ILE A 154 -16.54 -6.59 1.25
C ILE A 154 -16.77 -7.97 1.87
N ALA A 155 -15.73 -8.64 2.36
CA ALA A 155 -15.82 -9.94 3.03
C ALA A 155 -16.72 -9.87 4.27
N THR A 156 -16.58 -8.81 5.07
CA THR A 156 -17.43 -8.55 6.24
C THR A 156 -18.89 -8.40 5.85
N LYS A 157 -19.18 -7.59 4.80
CA LYS A 157 -20.53 -7.40 4.30
C LYS A 157 -21.14 -8.69 3.78
N ALA A 158 -20.37 -9.47 3.03
CA ALA A 158 -20.81 -10.78 2.51
C ALA A 158 -21.14 -11.77 3.65
N ALA A 159 -20.28 -11.87 4.67
CA ALA A 159 -20.54 -12.72 5.84
C ALA A 159 -21.83 -12.33 6.55
N ARG A 160 -22.09 -11.04 6.76
CA ARG A 160 -23.30 -10.54 7.41
C ARG A 160 -24.57 -10.83 6.60
N ILE A 161 -24.51 -10.68 5.27
CA ILE A 161 -25.64 -11.03 4.38
C ILE A 161 -25.92 -12.53 4.45
N HIS A 162 -24.88 -13.36 4.44
CA HIS A 162 -25.03 -14.81 4.57
C HIS A 162 -25.71 -15.19 5.90
N ASP A 163 -25.28 -14.60 7.01
CA ASP A 163 -25.83 -14.91 8.33
C ASP A 163 -27.30 -14.41 8.48
N SER A 164 -27.66 -13.29 7.84
CA SER A 164 -29.02 -12.77 7.88
C SER A 164 -30.00 -13.55 7.00
N GLY A 165 -29.52 -14.38 6.08
CA GLY A 165 -30.34 -15.24 5.20
C GLY A 165 -30.59 -16.65 5.74
N ARG A 166 -30.14 -16.95 6.95
CA ARG A 166 -30.40 -18.19 7.68
C ARG A 166 -31.55 -18.02 8.65
#